data_9953630554c6a3026db6dae5b972b1c1
#
_entry.id   9953630554c6a3026db6dae5b972b1c1
#
_cell.length_a   1.000
_cell.length_b   1.000
_cell.length_c   1.000
_cell.angle_alpha   90.00
_cell.angle_beta   90.00
_cell.angle_gamma   90.00
#
_symmetry.space_group_name_H-M   'P 1'
#
loop_
_entity.id
_entity.type
_entity.pdbx_description
1 polymer ?
#
loop_
_entity_poly.entity_id
_entity_poly.type
_entity_poly.pdbx_seq_one_letter_code
_entity_poly.pdbx_strand_id
1 'polypeptide(L)'
;METKAKKETTSKKEDAQAKAETKKNNVEESKADSKTAKETKASEQKNKAEKPGQEFREFFIDELKDILWAEKALLKALPKMQKAASGQELAASFESHLKETESQITTLEQVFELMGEKPKTKKCDAMEGLISETESIISDTEKGSAIRDAGLILAAQKVEHYEIATYGTLAALADAMQEPKVAKLLRSILRNEKDSDKTLTVLALESVNEDASQE
;
A
#
# COMPACT_ATOMS: atom_id res chain seq x y z
N MET A 1 -20.74 -34.48 -61.14
CA MET A 1 -20.34 -34.20 -59.77
C MET A 1 -19.39 -33.04 -59.60
N GLU A 2 -18.93 -32.36 -60.68
CA GLU A 2 -17.94 -31.27 -60.62
C GLU A 2 -18.51 -29.85 -60.41
N THR A 3 -19.78 -29.64 -60.57
CA THR A 3 -20.40 -28.32 -60.44
C THR A 3 -20.72 -27.85 -59.03
N LYS A 4 -20.71 -28.75 -58.05
CA LYS A 4 -21.01 -28.39 -56.65
C LYS A 4 -19.78 -27.89 -55.85
N ALA A 5 -18.61 -28.39 -56.21
CA ALA A 5 -17.34 -28.01 -55.54
C ALA A 5 -16.84 -26.61 -55.91
N LYS A 6 -17.17 -26.12 -57.09
CA LYS A 6 -16.72 -24.79 -57.60
C LYS A 6 -17.52 -23.59 -57.00
N LYS A 7 -18.76 -23.87 -56.53
CA LYS A 7 -19.61 -22.83 -55.93
C LYS A 7 -19.31 -22.60 -54.45
N GLU A 8 -18.82 -23.61 -53.70
CA GLU A 8 -18.45 -23.45 -52.31
C GLU A 8 -17.10 -22.73 -52.12
N THR A 9 -16.18 -22.87 -53.08
CA THR A 9 -14.87 -22.19 -52.99
C THR A 9 -14.89 -20.71 -53.30
N THR A 10 -15.83 -20.26 -54.14
CA THR A 10 -16.04 -18.81 -54.40
C THR A 10 -16.71 -18.10 -53.24
N SER A 11 -17.73 -18.69 -52.60
CA SER A 11 -18.41 -18.15 -51.43
C SER A 11 -17.46 -17.98 -50.20
N LYS A 12 -16.58 -18.93 -49.96
CA LYS A 12 -15.59 -18.84 -48.87
C LYS A 12 -14.50 -17.79 -49.10
N LYS A 13 -14.19 -17.42 -50.34
CA LYS A 13 -13.21 -16.37 -50.67
C LYS A 13 -13.81 -14.98 -50.49
N GLU A 14 -15.08 -14.77 -50.84
CA GLU A 14 -15.77 -13.49 -50.66
C GLU A 14 -16.00 -13.18 -49.17
N ASP A 15 -16.39 -14.16 -48.36
CA ASP A 15 -16.55 -14.01 -46.91
C ASP A 15 -15.21 -13.72 -46.17
N ALA A 16 -14.08 -14.24 -46.69
CA ALA A 16 -12.77 -13.95 -46.12
C ALA A 16 -12.26 -12.54 -46.44
N GLN A 17 -12.62 -11.99 -47.60
CA GLN A 17 -12.23 -10.65 -48.04
C GLN A 17 -13.03 -9.58 -47.31
N ALA A 18 -14.36 -9.78 -47.15
CA ALA A 18 -15.23 -8.89 -46.39
C ALA A 18 -14.82 -8.81 -44.88
N LYS A 19 -14.43 -9.95 -44.28
CA LYS A 19 -13.91 -9.96 -42.91
C LYS A 19 -12.54 -9.29 -42.73
N ALA A 20 -11.72 -9.27 -43.77
CA ALA A 20 -10.40 -8.61 -43.75
C ALA A 20 -10.52 -7.09 -43.84
N GLU A 21 -11.43 -6.58 -44.63
CA GLU A 21 -11.70 -5.15 -44.74
C GLU A 21 -12.35 -4.56 -43.51
N THR A 22 -13.32 -5.26 -42.90
CA THR A 22 -13.95 -4.83 -41.64
C THR A 22 -12.96 -4.79 -40.46
N LYS A 23 -11.98 -5.69 -40.44
CA LYS A 23 -10.92 -5.66 -39.42
C LYS A 23 -9.90 -4.52 -39.63
N LYS A 24 -9.62 -4.13 -40.88
CA LYS A 24 -8.72 -2.99 -41.15
C LYS A 24 -9.35 -1.66 -40.74
N ASN A 25 -10.62 -1.44 -41.09
CA ASN A 25 -11.33 -0.20 -40.70
C ASN A 25 -11.47 -0.05 -39.18
N ASN A 26 -11.80 -1.12 -38.44
CA ASN A 26 -11.85 -1.07 -36.97
C ASN A 26 -10.49 -0.84 -36.27
N VAL A 27 -9.37 -1.20 -36.93
CA VAL A 27 -8.04 -0.98 -36.36
C VAL A 27 -7.53 0.44 -36.64
N GLU A 28 -7.98 1.08 -37.72
CA GLU A 28 -7.65 2.49 -38.02
C GLU A 28 -8.47 3.44 -37.16
N GLU A 29 -9.78 3.18 -36.95
CA GLU A 29 -10.62 3.98 -36.06
C GLU A 29 -10.16 3.92 -34.60
N SER A 30 -9.80 2.74 -34.09
CA SER A 30 -9.28 2.60 -32.74
C SER A 30 -7.89 3.21 -32.51
N LYS A 31 -7.09 3.41 -33.58
CA LYS A 31 -5.81 4.12 -33.51
C LYS A 31 -5.95 5.64 -33.61
N ALA A 32 -6.97 6.14 -34.27
CA ALA A 32 -7.27 7.57 -34.34
C ALA A 32 -7.79 8.08 -32.98
N ASP A 33 -8.73 7.38 -32.35
CA ASP A 33 -9.27 7.75 -31.03
C ASP A 33 -8.23 7.66 -29.91
N SER A 34 -7.29 6.69 -29.98
CA SER A 34 -6.24 6.57 -28.98
C SER A 34 -5.13 7.64 -29.13
N LYS A 35 -4.94 8.19 -30.31
CA LYS A 35 -3.98 9.26 -30.57
C LYS A 35 -4.53 10.61 -30.11
N THR A 36 -5.81 10.90 -30.42
CA THR A 36 -6.49 12.14 -29.99
C THR A 36 -6.66 12.20 -28.47
N ALA A 37 -6.96 11.07 -27.81
CA ALA A 37 -7.07 10.99 -26.35
C ALA A 37 -5.72 11.11 -25.62
N LYS A 38 -4.60 10.73 -26.27
CA LYS A 38 -3.24 10.94 -25.73
C LYS A 38 -2.74 12.36 -25.93
N GLU A 39 -3.08 13.00 -27.05
CA GLU A 39 -2.69 14.38 -27.33
C GLU A 39 -3.50 15.40 -26.50
N THR A 40 -4.80 15.15 -26.23
CA THR A 40 -5.61 15.97 -25.32
C THR A 40 -5.15 15.83 -23.86
N LYS A 41 -4.78 14.64 -23.38
CA LYS A 41 -4.20 14.50 -22.03
C LYS A 41 -2.80 15.09 -21.89
N ALA A 42 -2.01 15.12 -22.96
CA ALA A 42 -0.68 15.73 -22.96
C ALA A 42 -0.72 17.27 -23.08
N SER A 43 -1.81 17.85 -23.63
CA SER A 43 -1.97 19.29 -23.76
C SER A 43 -2.58 19.96 -22.52
N GLU A 44 -3.35 19.23 -21.71
CA GLU A 44 -3.86 19.73 -20.41
C GLU A 44 -2.81 19.77 -19.29
N GLN A 45 -1.72 19.00 -19.42
CA GLN A 45 -0.61 19.01 -18.46
C GLN A 45 0.43 20.14 -18.67
N LYS A 46 0.31 20.97 -19.69
CA LYS A 46 1.39 21.91 -20.09
C LYS A 46 1.17 23.38 -19.76
N ASN A 47 0.20 23.77 -18.91
CA ASN A 47 -0.04 25.20 -18.64
C ASN A 47 -0.30 25.52 -17.16
N LYS A 48 0.47 24.93 -16.25
CA LYS A 48 0.63 25.48 -14.90
C LYS A 48 2.12 25.80 -14.72
N ALA A 49 2.47 27.07 -14.73
CA ALA A 49 3.78 27.50 -14.28
C ALA A 49 3.85 27.15 -12.79
N GLU A 50 4.33 25.94 -12.47
CA GLU A 50 4.46 25.44 -11.12
C GLU A 50 5.54 26.25 -10.41
N LYS A 51 5.24 26.70 -9.20
CA LYS A 51 6.23 27.36 -8.35
C LYS A 51 7.32 26.31 -8.02
N PRO A 52 8.60 26.71 -8.03
CA PRO A 52 9.67 25.80 -7.60
C PRO A 52 9.32 25.15 -6.25
N GLY A 53 9.44 23.81 -6.15
CA GLY A 53 9.15 23.05 -4.94
C GLY A 53 7.67 22.61 -4.78
N GLN A 54 6.75 23.02 -5.65
CA GLN A 54 5.33 22.62 -5.53
C GLN A 54 5.13 21.13 -5.79
N GLU A 55 5.75 20.56 -6.83
CA GLU A 55 5.69 19.11 -7.12
C GLU A 55 6.23 18.29 -5.94
N PHE A 56 7.32 18.74 -5.32
CA PHE A 56 7.91 18.08 -4.16
C PHE A 56 6.97 18.10 -2.95
N ARG A 57 6.30 19.22 -2.72
CA ARG A 57 5.29 19.37 -1.68
C ARG A 57 4.07 18.47 -1.96
N GLU A 58 3.60 18.43 -3.19
CA GLU A 58 2.47 17.57 -3.60
C GLU A 58 2.79 16.09 -3.39
N PHE A 59 4.00 15.65 -3.76
CA PHE A 59 4.50 14.31 -3.47
C PHE A 59 4.49 14.02 -1.96
N PHE A 60 5.05 14.91 -1.15
CA PHE A 60 5.05 14.76 0.30
C PHE A 60 3.64 14.63 0.89
N ILE A 61 2.70 15.46 0.44
CA ILE A 61 1.29 15.39 0.87
C ILE A 61 0.63 14.08 0.43
N ASP A 62 0.96 13.56 -0.73
CA ASP A 62 0.44 12.27 -1.21
C ASP A 62 0.95 11.10 -0.36
N GLU A 63 2.22 11.12 0.03
CA GLU A 63 2.79 10.12 0.95
C GLU A 63 2.21 10.25 2.37
N LEU A 64 1.91 11.46 2.86
CA LEU A 64 1.17 11.64 4.11
C LEU A 64 -0.24 11.03 4.06
N LYS A 65 -0.93 11.10 2.92
CA LYS A 65 -2.25 10.48 2.75
C LYS A 65 -2.15 8.96 2.74
N ASP A 66 -1.08 8.41 2.15
CA ASP A 66 -0.81 6.99 2.08
C ASP A 66 -0.57 6.42 3.49
N ILE A 67 0.34 7.01 4.26
CA ILE A 67 0.62 6.56 5.63
C ILE A 67 -0.58 6.77 6.56
N LEU A 68 -1.37 7.83 6.42
CA LEU A 68 -2.60 8.01 7.21
C LEU A 68 -3.63 6.91 6.91
N TRP A 69 -3.67 6.38 5.67
CA TRP A 69 -4.50 5.24 5.36
C TRP A 69 -3.98 3.98 6.04
N ALA A 70 -2.67 3.76 6.02
CA ALA A 70 -2.01 2.63 6.66
C ALA A 70 -2.32 2.56 8.15
N GLU A 71 -2.12 3.66 8.88
CA GLU A 71 -2.47 3.77 10.30
C GLU A 71 -3.95 3.42 10.58
N LYS A 72 -4.87 3.97 9.78
CA LYS A 72 -6.31 3.68 9.92
C LYS A 72 -6.66 2.23 9.60
N ALA A 73 -5.91 1.56 8.76
CA ALA A 73 -6.08 0.15 8.49
C ALA A 73 -5.56 -0.71 9.67
N LEU A 74 -4.46 -0.31 10.31
CA LEU A 74 -3.90 -0.96 11.49
C LEU A 74 -4.83 -0.91 12.70
N LEU A 75 -5.64 0.13 12.88
CA LEU A 75 -6.70 0.14 13.91
C LEU A 75 -7.65 -1.05 13.83
N LYS A 76 -7.78 -1.68 12.65
CA LYS A 76 -8.62 -2.86 12.44
C LYS A 76 -7.83 -4.16 12.48
N ALA A 77 -6.56 -4.12 12.10
CA ALA A 77 -5.70 -5.29 12.05
C ALA A 77 -5.16 -5.67 13.44
N LEU A 78 -4.67 -4.69 14.20
CA LEU A 78 -4.07 -4.91 15.52
C LEU A 78 -4.99 -5.64 16.51
N PRO A 79 -6.30 -5.32 16.65
CA PRO A 79 -7.20 -6.10 17.50
C PRO A 79 -7.38 -7.56 17.06
N LYS A 80 -7.23 -7.86 15.76
CA LYS A 80 -7.27 -9.24 15.27
C LYS A 80 -6.00 -9.99 15.64
N MET A 81 -4.83 -9.33 15.50
CA MET A 81 -3.53 -9.87 15.91
C MET A 81 -3.49 -10.13 17.42
N GLN A 82 -3.91 -9.16 18.23
CA GLN A 82 -4.05 -9.30 19.68
C GLN A 82 -4.89 -10.52 20.06
N LYS A 83 -6.05 -10.70 19.43
CA LYS A 83 -6.93 -11.84 19.69
C LYS A 83 -6.38 -13.17 19.20
N ALA A 84 -5.52 -13.16 18.20
CA ALA A 84 -4.92 -14.34 17.60
C ALA A 84 -3.68 -14.81 18.38
N ALA A 85 -3.00 -13.91 19.04
CA ALA A 85 -1.85 -14.21 19.90
C ALA A 85 -2.25 -15.11 21.07
N SER A 86 -1.39 -16.08 21.42
CA SER A 86 -1.53 -16.97 22.57
C SER A 86 -0.69 -16.50 23.76
N GLY A 87 0.48 -15.89 23.52
CA GLY A 87 1.32 -15.28 24.54
C GLY A 87 0.73 -13.99 25.09
N GLN A 88 0.63 -13.88 26.42
CA GLN A 88 0.06 -12.69 27.07
C GLN A 88 0.88 -11.43 26.77
N GLU A 89 2.20 -11.53 26.74
CA GLU A 89 3.11 -10.42 26.47
C GLU A 89 3.00 -9.94 25.02
N LEU A 90 2.87 -10.86 24.06
CA LEU A 90 2.63 -10.53 22.66
C LEU A 90 1.26 -9.85 22.47
N ALA A 91 0.21 -10.38 23.11
CA ALA A 91 -1.11 -9.75 23.06
C ALA A 91 -1.10 -8.34 23.68
N ALA A 92 -0.38 -8.15 24.79
CA ALA A 92 -0.21 -6.83 25.43
C ALA A 92 0.59 -5.86 24.55
N SER A 93 1.60 -6.34 23.81
CA SER A 93 2.36 -5.54 22.83
C SER A 93 1.44 -5.01 21.73
N PHE A 94 0.58 -5.85 21.15
CA PHE A 94 -0.40 -5.39 20.15
C PHE A 94 -1.42 -4.40 20.72
N GLU A 95 -1.84 -4.57 21.99
CA GLU A 95 -2.73 -3.59 22.65
C GLU A 95 -2.04 -2.24 22.88
N SER A 96 -0.75 -2.25 23.24
CA SER A 96 0.05 -1.01 23.38
C SER A 96 0.17 -0.31 22.04
N HIS A 97 0.57 -1.06 21.01
CA HIS A 97 0.74 -0.52 19.66
C HIS A 97 -0.58 0.04 19.08
N LEU A 98 -1.72 -0.57 19.38
CA LEU A 98 -3.03 0.00 19.00
C LEU A 98 -3.25 1.42 19.58
N LYS A 99 -2.89 1.63 20.86
CA LYS A 99 -3.00 2.95 21.50
C LYS A 99 -2.02 3.95 20.92
N GLU A 100 -0.83 3.49 20.54
CA GLU A 100 0.17 4.29 19.85
C GLU A 100 -0.32 4.72 18.46
N THR A 101 -0.89 3.81 17.66
CA THR A 101 -1.53 4.07 16.37
C THR A 101 -2.63 5.14 16.46
N GLU A 102 -3.48 5.09 17.48
CA GLU A 102 -4.49 6.14 17.71
C GLU A 102 -3.85 7.53 17.95
N SER A 103 -2.75 7.57 18.71
CA SER A 103 -1.99 8.79 18.96
C SER A 103 -1.24 9.29 17.71
N GLN A 104 -0.73 8.37 16.89
CA GLN A 104 -0.04 8.67 15.64
C GLN A 104 -0.98 9.27 14.60
N ILE A 105 -2.19 8.75 14.48
CA ILE A 105 -3.24 9.35 13.62
C ILE A 105 -3.50 10.80 14.05
N THR A 106 -3.63 11.06 15.36
CA THR A 106 -3.81 12.42 15.87
C THR A 106 -2.61 13.32 15.54
N THR A 107 -1.39 12.78 15.62
CA THR A 107 -0.16 13.49 15.26
C THR A 107 -0.09 13.78 13.76
N LEU A 108 -0.49 12.83 12.91
CA LEU A 108 -0.60 13.03 11.46
C LEU A 108 -1.62 14.10 11.10
N GLU A 109 -2.76 14.15 11.79
CA GLU A 109 -3.76 15.22 11.59
C GLU A 109 -3.18 16.61 11.91
N GLN A 110 -2.34 16.73 12.95
CA GLN A 110 -1.59 17.97 13.23
C GLN A 110 -0.57 18.27 12.13
N VAL A 111 0.09 17.26 11.56
CA VAL A 111 1.00 17.45 10.43
C VAL A 111 0.23 17.99 9.22
N PHE A 112 -0.92 17.47 8.89
CA PHE A 112 -1.77 18.01 7.82
C PHE A 112 -2.16 19.46 8.09
N GLU A 113 -2.55 19.82 9.32
CA GLU A 113 -2.88 21.18 9.70
C GLU A 113 -1.69 22.15 9.52
N LEU A 114 -0.49 21.75 9.97
CA LEU A 114 0.73 22.52 9.78
C LEU A 114 1.08 22.72 8.29
N MET A 115 0.77 21.75 7.46
CA MET A 115 0.94 21.83 6.02
C MET A 115 -0.19 22.63 5.32
N GLY A 116 -1.21 23.11 6.06
CA GLY A 116 -2.35 23.81 5.47
C GLY A 116 -3.29 22.93 4.65
N GLU A 117 -3.26 21.63 4.91
CA GLU A 117 -4.05 20.61 4.19
C GLU A 117 -5.13 20.00 5.10
N LYS A 118 -6.17 19.45 4.48
CA LYS A 118 -7.15 18.65 5.23
C LYS A 118 -6.69 17.19 5.29
N PRO A 119 -6.81 16.52 6.45
CA PRO A 119 -6.52 15.09 6.55
C PRO A 119 -7.39 14.28 5.59
N LYS A 120 -6.75 13.62 4.64
CA LYS A 120 -7.38 12.72 3.66
C LYS A 120 -6.52 11.47 3.55
N THR A 121 -7.14 10.35 3.22
CA THR A 121 -6.44 9.09 2.98
C THR A 121 -6.34 8.78 1.50
N LYS A 122 -5.25 8.14 1.11
CA LYS A 122 -5.03 7.47 -0.16
C LYS A 122 -4.69 6.02 0.16
N LYS A 123 -5.34 5.07 -0.51
CA LYS A 123 -5.12 3.64 -0.23
C LYS A 123 -3.65 3.28 -0.38
N CYS A 124 -3.09 2.66 0.65
CA CYS A 124 -1.74 2.11 0.65
C CYS A 124 -1.76 0.64 0.24
N ASP A 125 -1.30 0.33 -0.96
CA ASP A 125 -1.24 -1.04 -1.47
C ASP A 125 -0.21 -1.89 -0.70
N ALA A 126 0.87 -1.28 -0.20
CA ALA A 126 1.88 -1.96 0.60
C ALA A 126 1.29 -2.45 1.93
N MET A 127 0.65 -1.56 2.70
CA MET A 127 0.03 -1.92 3.98
C MET A 127 -1.13 -2.90 3.79
N GLU A 128 -1.94 -2.76 2.74
CA GLU A 128 -2.97 -3.74 2.42
C GLU A 128 -2.38 -5.14 2.21
N GLY A 129 -1.25 -5.23 1.49
CA GLY A 129 -0.53 -6.48 1.30
C GLY A 129 0.00 -7.08 2.61
N LEU A 130 0.60 -6.26 3.48
CA LEU A 130 1.09 -6.70 4.79
C LEU A 130 -0.04 -7.21 5.70
N ILE A 131 -1.18 -6.53 5.72
CA ILE A 131 -2.37 -6.96 6.47
C ILE A 131 -2.90 -8.28 5.90
N SER A 132 -2.98 -8.43 4.59
CA SER A 132 -3.41 -9.67 3.94
C SER A 132 -2.47 -10.84 4.27
N GLU A 133 -1.16 -10.62 4.30
CA GLU A 133 -0.19 -11.63 4.71
C GLU A 133 -0.37 -12.02 6.19
N THR A 134 -0.64 -11.05 7.05
CA THR A 134 -0.96 -11.31 8.47
C THR A 134 -2.21 -12.17 8.62
N GLU A 135 -3.28 -11.88 7.87
CA GLU A 135 -4.50 -12.69 7.88
C GLU A 135 -4.26 -14.12 7.37
N SER A 136 -3.39 -14.30 6.37
CA SER A 136 -2.98 -15.62 5.90
C SER A 136 -2.23 -16.40 6.98
N ILE A 137 -1.28 -15.78 7.70
CA ILE A 137 -0.57 -16.41 8.83
C ILE A 137 -1.56 -16.88 9.90
N ILE A 138 -2.55 -16.06 10.25
CA ILE A 138 -3.59 -16.44 11.23
C ILE A 138 -4.42 -17.62 10.74
N SER A 139 -4.73 -17.69 9.44
CA SER A 139 -5.54 -18.77 8.88
C SER A 139 -4.78 -20.08 8.73
N ASP A 140 -3.49 -20.01 8.41
CA ASP A 140 -2.67 -21.15 8.01
C ASP A 140 -1.94 -21.83 9.20
N THR A 141 -1.99 -21.19 10.38
CA THR A 141 -1.36 -21.71 11.61
C THR A 141 -2.40 -22.19 12.61
N GLU A 142 -2.01 -23.12 13.50
CA GLU A 142 -2.90 -23.65 14.53
C GLU A 142 -3.17 -22.60 15.61
N LYS A 143 -4.44 -22.51 16.04
CA LYS A 143 -4.84 -21.59 17.11
C LYS A 143 -4.22 -21.99 18.43
N GLY A 144 -3.50 -21.05 19.07
CA GLY A 144 -2.85 -21.25 20.36
C GLY A 144 -1.44 -21.82 20.25
N SER A 145 -0.91 -21.98 19.03
CA SER A 145 0.45 -22.47 18.82
C SER A 145 1.50 -21.36 18.94
N ALA A 146 2.70 -21.69 19.37
CA ALA A 146 3.85 -20.79 19.37
C ALA A 146 4.30 -20.47 17.94
N ILE A 147 4.07 -21.38 16.98
CA ILE A 147 4.29 -21.13 15.55
C ILE A 147 3.43 -19.93 15.07
N ARG A 148 2.16 -19.84 15.51
CA ARG A 148 1.33 -18.69 15.22
C ARG A 148 1.90 -17.40 15.80
N ASP A 149 2.33 -17.41 17.05
CA ASP A 149 2.90 -16.24 17.71
C ASP A 149 4.20 -15.78 17.03
N ALA A 150 5.06 -16.69 16.62
CA ALA A 150 6.25 -16.38 15.82
C ALA A 150 5.88 -15.77 14.45
N GLY A 151 4.83 -16.30 13.80
CA GLY A 151 4.29 -15.76 12.56
C GLY A 151 3.70 -14.35 12.74
N LEU A 152 2.99 -14.10 13.84
CA LEU A 152 2.45 -12.78 14.17
C LEU A 152 3.55 -11.75 14.43
N ILE A 153 4.63 -12.14 15.12
CA ILE A 153 5.81 -11.27 15.31
C ILE A 153 6.44 -10.95 13.96
N LEU A 154 6.66 -11.94 13.09
CA LEU A 154 7.19 -11.72 11.74
C LEU A 154 6.34 -10.73 10.95
N ALA A 155 5.02 -10.89 10.96
CA ALA A 155 4.10 -10.00 10.26
C ALA A 155 4.12 -8.58 10.83
N ALA A 156 4.10 -8.44 12.16
CA ALA A 156 4.18 -7.16 12.85
C ALA A 156 5.50 -6.44 12.52
N GLN A 157 6.64 -7.10 12.61
CA GLN A 157 7.93 -6.48 12.27
C GLN A 157 8.00 -5.99 10.82
N LYS A 158 7.35 -6.65 9.87
CA LYS A 158 7.25 -6.14 8.50
C LYS A 158 6.45 -4.83 8.44
N VAL A 159 5.39 -4.71 9.24
CA VAL A 159 4.61 -3.48 9.39
C VAL A 159 5.48 -2.38 9.99
N GLU A 160 6.15 -2.64 11.13
CA GLU A 160 7.06 -1.69 11.79
C GLU A 160 8.13 -1.18 10.81
N HIS A 161 8.76 -2.08 10.05
CA HIS A 161 9.81 -1.71 9.09
C HIS A 161 9.27 -0.85 7.94
N TYR A 162 8.04 -1.09 7.47
CA TYR A 162 7.36 -0.21 6.52
C TYR A 162 7.17 1.19 7.12
N GLU A 163 6.69 1.30 8.37
CA GLU A 163 6.44 2.56 9.06
C GLU A 163 7.74 3.29 9.40
N ILE A 164 8.76 2.57 9.87
CA ILE A 164 10.11 3.13 10.12
C ILE A 164 10.69 3.75 8.84
N ALA A 165 10.62 3.05 7.70
CA ALA A 165 11.11 3.56 6.43
C ALA A 165 10.32 4.79 5.97
N THR A 166 9.00 4.74 6.07
CA THR A 166 8.11 5.82 5.66
C THR A 166 8.28 7.06 6.52
N TYR A 167 8.19 6.95 7.85
CA TYR A 167 8.35 8.09 8.76
C TYR A 167 9.76 8.67 8.74
N GLY A 168 10.79 7.81 8.60
CA GLY A 168 12.17 8.26 8.45
C GLY A 168 12.37 9.12 7.20
N THR A 169 11.81 8.67 6.07
CA THR A 169 11.86 9.41 4.81
C THR A 169 11.04 10.69 4.88
N LEU A 170 9.79 10.63 5.35
CA LEU A 170 8.93 11.82 5.48
C LEU A 170 9.54 12.88 6.38
N ALA A 171 10.19 12.49 7.49
CA ALA A 171 10.88 13.44 8.35
C ALA A 171 12.05 14.13 7.63
N ALA A 172 12.82 13.41 6.81
CA ALA A 172 13.89 13.98 6.01
C ALA A 172 13.37 14.91 4.89
N LEU A 173 12.27 14.53 4.25
CA LEU A 173 11.61 15.39 3.25
C LEU A 173 11.07 16.68 3.87
N ALA A 174 10.50 16.62 5.07
CA ALA A 174 10.03 17.79 5.81
C ALA A 174 11.20 18.75 6.16
N ASP A 175 12.37 18.21 6.54
CA ASP A 175 13.57 19.05 6.73
C ASP A 175 14.01 19.74 5.43
N ALA A 176 14.01 19.00 4.32
CA ALA A 176 14.36 19.55 3.01
C ALA A 176 13.41 20.69 2.57
N MET A 177 12.14 20.61 2.99
CA MET A 177 11.13 21.66 2.79
C MET A 177 11.21 22.81 3.80
N GLN A 178 12.14 22.75 4.77
CA GLN A 178 12.28 23.72 5.86
C GLN A 178 11.04 23.75 6.79
N GLU A 179 10.42 22.60 7.00
CA GLU A 179 9.26 22.41 7.88
C GLU A 179 9.68 21.70 9.20
N PRO A 180 10.46 22.35 10.09
CA PRO A 180 11.06 21.68 11.25
C PRO A 180 10.03 21.21 12.29
N LYS A 181 8.85 21.84 12.37
CA LYS A 181 7.77 21.39 13.25
C LYS A 181 7.18 20.07 12.77
N VAL A 182 6.95 19.94 11.47
CA VAL A 182 6.49 18.72 10.82
C VAL A 182 7.50 17.60 11.00
N ALA A 183 8.78 17.87 10.68
CA ALA A 183 9.87 16.92 10.86
C ALA A 183 9.97 16.40 12.30
N LYS A 184 9.76 17.27 13.30
CA LYS A 184 9.79 16.89 14.73
C LYS A 184 8.65 15.92 15.07
N LEU A 185 7.44 16.18 14.59
CA LEU A 185 6.28 15.30 14.82
C LEU A 185 6.49 13.93 14.18
N LEU A 186 6.91 13.88 12.91
CA LEU A 186 7.18 12.62 12.19
C LEU A 186 8.32 11.84 12.87
N ARG A 187 9.35 12.48 13.40
CA ARG A 187 10.39 11.81 14.18
C ARG A 187 9.89 11.30 15.53
N SER A 188 8.85 11.87 16.11
CA SER A 188 8.27 11.29 17.34
C SER A 188 7.56 9.97 17.05
N ILE A 189 6.83 9.88 15.95
CA ILE A 189 6.25 8.61 15.49
C ILE A 189 7.36 7.60 15.18
N LEU A 190 8.34 7.98 14.36
CA LEU A 190 9.48 7.10 14.02
C LEU A 190 10.16 6.47 15.23
N ARG A 191 10.22 7.17 16.37
CA ARG A 191 10.79 6.58 17.59
C ARG A 191 9.90 5.50 18.17
N ASN A 192 8.58 5.72 18.18
CA ASN A 192 7.63 4.72 18.66
C ASN A 192 7.73 3.44 17.84
N GLU A 193 7.76 3.54 16.49
CA GLU A 193 7.89 2.37 15.61
C GLU A 193 9.17 1.58 15.88
N LYS A 194 10.27 2.27 16.10
CA LYS A 194 11.55 1.63 16.46
C LYS A 194 11.51 0.95 17.83
N ASP A 195 10.78 1.51 18.77
CA ASP A 195 10.64 0.92 20.10
C ASP A 195 9.70 -0.30 20.05
N SER A 196 8.63 -0.27 19.24
CA SER A 196 7.74 -1.39 18.96
C SER A 196 8.48 -2.55 18.29
N ASP A 197 9.22 -2.29 17.21
CA ASP A 197 10.05 -3.30 16.51
C ASP A 197 11.03 -3.97 17.45
N LYS A 198 11.71 -3.18 18.29
CA LYS A 198 12.63 -3.71 19.30
C LYS A 198 11.92 -4.60 20.34
N THR A 199 10.73 -4.21 20.78
CA THR A 199 9.92 -5.00 21.73
C THR A 199 9.55 -6.35 21.11
N LEU A 200 9.10 -6.37 19.86
CA LEU A 200 8.81 -7.61 19.13
C LEU A 200 10.04 -8.50 18.98
N THR A 201 11.21 -7.91 18.70
CA THR A 201 12.48 -8.63 18.63
C THR A 201 12.82 -9.29 19.97
N VAL A 202 12.65 -8.60 21.09
CA VAL A 202 12.89 -9.16 22.43
C VAL A 202 11.96 -10.34 22.69
N LEU A 203 10.65 -10.19 22.46
CA LEU A 203 9.66 -11.26 22.62
C LEU A 203 10.00 -12.50 21.77
N ALA A 204 10.42 -12.29 20.52
CA ALA A 204 10.84 -13.39 19.66
C ALA A 204 12.02 -14.18 20.22
N LEU A 205 13.04 -13.49 20.73
CA LEU A 205 14.29 -14.08 21.18
C LEU A 205 14.22 -14.69 22.59
N GLU A 206 13.40 -14.14 23.49
CA GLU A 206 13.34 -14.58 24.88
C GLU A 206 12.48 -15.84 25.09
N SER A 207 11.46 -16.08 24.25
CA SER A 207 10.56 -17.22 24.45
C SER A 207 9.97 -17.78 23.16
N VAL A 208 9.33 -16.94 22.33
CA VAL A 208 8.44 -17.41 21.27
C VAL A 208 9.13 -18.30 20.23
N ASN A 209 10.35 -17.96 19.81
CA ASN A 209 11.08 -18.75 18.80
C ASN A 209 11.54 -20.11 19.36
N GLU A 210 11.91 -20.19 20.63
CA GLU A 210 12.28 -21.44 21.27
C GLU A 210 11.06 -22.37 21.37
N ASP A 211 9.94 -21.86 21.87
CA ASP A 211 8.69 -22.61 22.00
C ASP A 211 8.20 -23.10 20.62
N ALA A 212 8.20 -22.24 19.61
CA ALA A 212 7.80 -22.59 18.25
C ALA A 212 8.71 -23.65 17.60
N SER A 213 9.98 -23.71 17.98
CA SER A 213 10.93 -24.70 17.45
C SER A 213 10.74 -26.09 18.03
N GLN A 214 9.95 -26.23 19.11
CA GLN A 214 9.70 -27.49 19.82
C GLN A 214 8.30 -28.07 19.53
N GLU A 215 7.42 -27.32 18.84
CA GLU A 215 6.13 -27.80 18.34
C GLU A 215 6.28 -28.62 17.05
#